data_81651a5515e928492835c3b2c452a013
#
_entry.id   81651a5515e928492835c3b2c452a013
#
_cell.length_a   1.000
_cell.length_b   1.000
_cell.length_c   1.000
_cell.angle_alpha   90.00
_cell.angle_beta   90.00
_cell.angle_gamma   90.00
#
_symmetry.space_group_name_H-M   'P 1'
#
loop_
_entity.id
_entity.type
_entity.pdbx_description
1 polymer ?
#
loop_
_entity_poly.entity_id
_entity_poly.type
_entity_poly.pdbx_seq_one_letter_code
_entity_poly.pdbx_strand_id
1 'polypeptide(L)'
;VLDQNPNLKQLILIGPDATDISQIDVIRKDRLLTFSAEELKNGTAQRKSTDILSGVPFYISIDKDVLSTRFTETNWNQGNMTPTMLEHLLGIILSRETICGIDICGECQPDLPLPEYMEAEEKNERINHELIGFIRSHISNDNPSFSHNR
;
A
#
# COMPACT_ATOMS: atom_id res chain seq x y z
N VAL A 1 0.23 2.46 -16.85
CA VAL A 1 -0.62 1.33 -16.42
C VAL A 1 -2.09 1.65 -16.69
N LEU A 2 -2.65 2.73 -16.10
CA LEU A 2 -4.08 3.03 -16.18
C LEU A 2 -4.60 3.17 -17.63
N ASP A 3 -3.88 3.91 -18.47
CA ASP A 3 -4.28 4.14 -19.87
C ASP A 3 -4.01 2.95 -20.79
N GLN A 4 -3.06 2.09 -20.40
CA GLN A 4 -2.65 0.93 -21.20
C GLN A 4 -3.50 -0.33 -20.91
N ASN A 5 -4.20 -0.37 -19.79
CA ASN A 5 -5.03 -1.51 -19.42
C ASN A 5 -6.52 -1.16 -19.45
N PRO A 6 -7.25 -1.56 -20.51
CA PRO A 6 -8.68 -1.24 -20.65
C PRO A 6 -9.56 -1.91 -19.58
N ASN A 7 -9.09 -3.00 -18.98
CA ASN A 7 -9.84 -3.74 -17.97
C ASN A 7 -9.69 -3.13 -16.57
N LEU A 8 -8.63 -2.31 -16.34
CA LEU A 8 -8.46 -1.62 -15.09
C LEU A 8 -9.54 -0.57 -14.90
N LYS A 9 -10.39 -0.74 -13.90
CA LYS A 9 -11.53 0.13 -13.63
C LYS A 9 -11.12 1.40 -12.89
N GLN A 10 -10.24 1.26 -11.92
CA GLN A 10 -9.73 2.36 -11.11
C GLN A 10 -8.27 2.08 -10.70
N LEU A 11 -7.46 3.10 -10.66
CA LEU A 11 -6.12 3.10 -10.04
C LEU A 11 -6.18 3.97 -8.78
N ILE A 12 -5.75 3.41 -7.66
CA ILE A 12 -5.67 4.12 -6.39
C ILE A 12 -4.20 4.24 -6.02
N LEU A 13 -3.73 5.46 -5.82
CA LEU A 13 -2.37 5.75 -5.36
C LEU A 13 -2.44 6.31 -3.93
N ILE A 14 -1.63 5.74 -3.04
CA ILE A 14 -1.63 6.07 -1.63
C ILE A 14 -0.20 6.46 -1.23
N GLY A 15 -0.05 7.63 -0.64
CA GLY A 15 1.22 8.11 -0.14
C GLY A 15 1.96 9.13 -0.99
N PRO A 16 1.69 9.32 -2.31
CA PRO A 16 2.41 10.33 -3.09
C PRO A 16 2.18 11.72 -2.49
N ASP A 17 3.14 12.60 -2.64
CA ASP A 17 2.96 14.00 -2.24
C ASP A 17 2.14 14.79 -3.28
N ALA A 18 1.76 16.02 -2.93
CA ALA A 18 0.95 16.86 -3.81
C ALA A 18 1.71 17.24 -5.12
N THR A 19 3.03 17.33 -5.07
CA THR A 19 3.87 17.64 -6.22
C THR A 19 3.87 16.48 -7.19
N ASP A 20 4.06 15.26 -6.69
CA ASP A 20 4.03 14.04 -7.51
C ASP A 20 2.67 13.84 -8.15
N ILE A 21 1.59 14.04 -7.39
CA ILE A 21 0.22 13.97 -7.92
C ILE A 21 0.01 14.95 -9.06
N SER A 22 0.54 16.16 -8.95
CA SER A 22 0.38 17.20 -9.97
C SER A 22 1.09 16.87 -11.30
N GLN A 23 2.10 16.01 -11.25
CA GLN A 23 2.89 15.58 -12.42
C GLN A 23 2.32 14.33 -13.11
N ILE A 24 1.30 13.71 -12.52
CA ILE A 24 0.68 12.52 -13.12
C ILE A 24 -0.10 12.92 -14.38
N ASP A 25 0.42 12.50 -15.52
CA ASP A 25 -0.23 12.68 -16.82
C ASP A 25 -0.88 11.37 -17.27
N VAL A 26 -2.21 11.29 -17.10
CA VAL A 26 -3.05 10.17 -17.53
C VAL A 26 -4.27 10.69 -18.27
N ILE A 27 -4.72 9.97 -19.30
CA ILE A 27 -5.88 10.32 -20.10
C ILE A 27 -7.17 10.10 -19.29
N ARG A 28 -7.23 8.96 -18.55
CA ARG A 28 -8.40 8.54 -17.76
C ARG A 28 -8.33 9.05 -16.33
N LYS A 29 -8.27 10.38 -16.17
CA LYS A 29 -8.20 11.03 -14.84
C LYS A 29 -9.39 10.71 -13.93
N ASP A 30 -10.55 10.46 -14.50
CA ASP A 30 -11.76 10.03 -13.81
C ASP A 30 -11.64 8.68 -13.10
N ARG A 31 -10.64 7.88 -13.47
CA ARG A 31 -10.34 6.57 -12.88
C ARG A 31 -9.11 6.59 -11.96
N LEU A 32 -8.52 7.74 -11.75
CA LEU A 32 -7.39 7.92 -10.83
C LEU A 32 -7.88 8.51 -9.51
N LEU A 33 -7.70 7.78 -8.43
CA LEU A 33 -7.92 8.25 -7.06
C LEU A 33 -6.59 8.32 -6.32
N THR A 34 -6.37 9.38 -5.59
CA THR A 34 -5.11 9.58 -4.84
C THR A 34 -5.40 9.88 -3.37
N PHE A 35 -4.55 9.35 -2.49
CA PHE A 35 -4.55 9.66 -1.06
C PHE A 35 -3.13 10.07 -0.64
N SER A 36 -2.94 11.33 -0.32
CA SER A 36 -1.65 11.78 0.21
C SER A 36 -1.52 11.44 1.69
N ALA A 37 -0.28 11.38 2.18
CA ALA A 37 -0.02 11.17 3.61
C ALA A 37 -0.63 12.30 4.47
N GLU A 38 -0.74 13.52 3.95
CA GLU A 38 -1.38 14.63 4.62
C GLU A 38 -2.90 14.44 4.73
N GLU A 39 -3.55 14.00 3.65
CA GLU A 39 -5.00 13.71 3.66
C GLU A 39 -5.37 12.61 4.63
N LEU A 40 -4.47 11.63 4.82
CA LEU A 40 -4.65 10.59 5.82
C LEU A 40 -4.58 11.13 7.25
N LYS A 41 -3.62 12.02 7.52
CA LYS A 41 -3.44 12.63 8.84
C LYS A 41 -4.59 13.55 9.24
N ASN A 42 -5.13 14.33 8.31
CA ASN A 42 -6.18 15.30 8.57
C ASN A 42 -7.62 14.76 8.43
N GLY A 43 -7.78 13.46 8.14
CA GLY A 43 -9.08 12.80 7.99
C GLY A 43 -9.82 13.08 6.67
N THR A 44 -9.21 13.81 5.74
CA THR A 44 -9.82 14.06 4.42
C THR A 44 -9.92 12.77 3.60
N ALA A 45 -8.99 11.85 3.81
CA ALA A 45 -8.98 10.54 3.16
C ALA A 45 -10.27 9.74 3.41
N GLN A 46 -10.88 9.83 4.59
CA GLN A 46 -12.14 9.15 4.89
C GLN A 46 -13.29 9.60 3.99
N ARG A 47 -13.35 10.88 3.63
CA ARG A 47 -14.36 11.39 2.70
C ARG A 47 -14.12 10.90 1.28
N LYS A 48 -12.88 10.87 0.84
CA LYS A 48 -12.49 10.36 -0.48
C LYS A 48 -12.65 8.84 -0.60
N SER A 49 -12.65 8.11 0.49
CA SER A 49 -12.80 6.63 0.44
C SER A 49 -14.16 6.19 -0.10
N THR A 50 -15.17 7.08 -0.13
CA THR A 50 -16.46 6.82 -0.81
C THR A 50 -16.34 6.73 -2.32
N ASP A 51 -15.27 7.27 -2.90
CA ASP A 51 -15.01 7.25 -4.34
C ASP A 51 -14.29 5.97 -4.80
N ILE A 52 -13.92 5.10 -3.86
CA ILE A 52 -13.38 3.77 -4.15
C ILE A 52 -14.50 2.90 -4.74
N LEU A 53 -14.27 2.38 -5.93
CA LEU A 53 -15.23 1.48 -6.58
C LEU A 53 -15.38 0.18 -5.78
N SER A 54 -16.61 -0.14 -5.41
CA SER A 54 -16.92 -1.39 -4.71
C SER A 54 -17.38 -2.49 -5.67
N GLY A 55 -17.28 -3.75 -5.22
CA GLY A 55 -17.76 -4.90 -5.98
C GLY A 55 -16.86 -5.29 -7.16
N VAL A 56 -15.65 -4.78 -7.23
CA VAL A 56 -14.61 -5.20 -8.20
C VAL A 56 -13.42 -5.79 -7.42
N PRO A 57 -12.75 -6.83 -7.94
CA PRO A 57 -11.57 -7.37 -7.28
C PRO A 57 -10.43 -6.37 -7.22
N PHE A 58 -9.73 -6.33 -6.08
CA PHE A 58 -8.54 -5.50 -5.86
C PHE A 58 -7.26 -6.32 -5.99
N TYR A 59 -6.28 -5.75 -6.67
CA TYR A 59 -4.88 -6.11 -6.53
C TYR A 59 -4.19 -4.99 -5.77
N ILE A 60 -3.48 -5.32 -4.69
CA ILE A 60 -2.79 -4.36 -3.83
C ILE A 60 -1.28 -4.51 -4.05
N SER A 61 -0.62 -3.44 -4.44
CA SER A 61 0.84 -3.35 -4.44
C SER A 61 1.25 -2.36 -3.36
N ILE A 62 2.00 -2.84 -2.38
CA ILE A 62 2.50 -2.05 -1.25
C ILE A 62 3.96 -1.74 -1.51
N ASP A 63 4.25 -0.47 -1.77
CA ASP A 63 5.62 0.01 -1.89
C ASP A 63 6.05 0.63 -0.56
N LYS A 64 7.10 0.06 0.07
CA LYS A 64 7.61 0.54 1.35
C LYS A 64 8.23 1.93 1.27
N ASP A 65 8.45 2.47 0.08
CA ASP A 65 8.90 3.85 -0.12
C ASP A 65 7.91 4.88 0.44
N VAL A 66 6.63 4.54 0.61
CA VAL A 66 5.64 5.43 1.23
C VAL A 66 5.91 5.67 2.72
N LEU A 67 6.64 4.77 3.37
CA LEU A 67 6.97 4.85 4.79
C LEU A 67 8.18 5.78 5.02
N SER A 68 8.23 6.35 6.23
CA SER A 68 9.39 7.17 6.59
C SER A 68 10.62 6.32 6.90
N THR A 69 11.82 6.91 6.72
CA THR A 69 13.14 6.30 7.01
C THR A 69 13.30 5.78 8.44
N ARG A 70 12.39 6.18 9.35
CA ARG A 70 12.34 5.65 10.71
C ARG A 70 11.94 4.16 10.74
N PHE A 71 11.15 3.71 9.77
CA PHE A 71 10.52 2.38 9.77
C PHE A 71 11.13 1.44 8.75
N THR A 72 11.53 1.98 7.61
CA THR A 72 12.13 1.21 6.49
C THR A 72 13.37 1.93 5.96
N GLU A 73 14.17 1.21 5.21
CA GLU A 73 15.28 1.77 4.42
C GLU A 73 15.18 1.20 3.01
N THR A 74 14.94 2.07 2.03
CA THR A 74 14.76 1.66 0.65
C THR A 74 15.77 2.36 -0.26
N ASN A 75 15.88 1.90 -1.50
CA ASN A 75 16.77 2.49 -2.49
C ASN A 75 16.16 3.68 -3.25
N TRP A 76 15.04 4.19 -2.79
CA TRP A 76 14.32 5.29 -3.43
C TRP A 76 14.01 6.41 -2.43
N ASN A 77 13.45 7.52 -2.94
CA ASN A 77 13.00 8.62 -2.06
C ASN A 77 11.83 8.14 -1.19
N GLN A 78 12.01 8.20 0.13
CA GLN A 78 10.99 7.74 1.06
C GLN A 78 10.02 8.84 1.45
N GLY A 79 8.79 8.41 1.70
CA GLY A 79 7.70 9.24 2.17
C GLY A 79 7.77 9.51 3.67
N ASN A 80 6.62 9.81 4.26
CA ASN A 80 6.50 10.16 5.68
C ASN A 80 5.35 9.42 6.38
N MET A 81 4.79 8.38 5.77
CA MET A 81 3.75 7.57 6.40
C MET A 81 4.31 6.74 7.55
N THR A 82 3.44 6.43 8.50
CA THR A 82 3.71 5.43 9.54
C THR A 82 3.06 4.10 9.15
N PRO A 83 3.56 2.95 9.65
CA PRO A 83 2.90 1.66 9.45
C PRO A 83 1.42 1.68 9.84
N THR A 84 1.09 2.29 10.97
CA THR A 84 -0.31 2.41 11.44
C THR A 84 -1.21 3.15 10.45
N MET A 85 -0.71 4.20 9.76
CA MET A 85 -1.48 4.90 8.73
C MET A 85 -1.74 4.00 7.53
N LEU A 86 -0.74 3.26 7.10
CA LEU A 86 -0.85 2.29 6.00
C LEU A 86 -1.83 1.16 6.37
N GLU A 87 -1.69 0.58 7.55
CA GLU A 87 -2.58 -0.47 8.07
C GLU A 87 -4.04 0.00 8.15
N HIS A 88 -4.28 1.23 8.59
CA HIS A 88 -5.63 1.78 8.64
C HIS A 88 -6.31 1.77 7.26
N LEU A 89 -5.59 2.18 6.22
CA LEU A 89 -6.09 2.15 4.85
C LEU A 89 -6.28 0.73 4.32
N LEU A 90 -5.28 -0.12 4.53
CA LEU A 90 -5.37 -1.53 4.15
C LEU A 90 -6.56 -2.20 4.82
N GLY A 91 -6.80 -1.93 6.11
CA GLY A 91 -7.94 -2.45 6.85
C GLY A 91 -9.28 -2.08 6.23
N ILE A 92 -9.44 -0.86 5.74
CA ILE A 92 -10.66 -0.43 5.04
C ILE A 92 -10.87 -1.24 3.76
N ILE A 93 -9.83 -1.44 2.97
CA ILE A 93 -9.91 -2.18 1.70
C ILE A 93 -10.13 -3.68 1.96
N LEU A 94 -9.32 -4.26 2.84
CA LEU A 94 -9.35 -5.70 3.15
C LEU A 94 -10.67 -6.15 3.78
N SER A 95 -11.37 -5.26 4.51
CA SER A 95 -12.65 -5.57 5.14
C SER A 95 -13.88 -5.43 4.23
N ARG A 96 -13.73 -4.83 3.05
CA ARG A 96 -14.87 -4.50 2.18
C ARG A 96 -14.83 -5.17 0.82
N GLU A 97 -13.63 -5.49 0.31
CA GLU A 97 -13.46 -5.84 -1.08
C GLU A 97 -12.80 -7.23 -1.25
N THR A 98 -13.07 -7.86 -2.37
CA THR A 98 -12.41 -9.12 -2.74
C THR A 98 -10.98 -8.83 -3.21
N ILE A 99 -10.00 -9.48 -2.57
CA ILE A 99 -8.59 -9.32 -2.92
C ILE A 99 -8.16 -10.47 -3.83
N CYS A 100 -7.64 -10.15 -5.01
CA CYS A 100 -7.14 -11.14 -5.97
C CYS A 100 -5.61 -11.34 -5.91
N GLY A 101 -4.89 -10.44 -5.27
CA GLY A 101 -3.45 -10.55 -5.03
C GLY A 101 -2.90 -9.38 -4.25
N ILE A 102 -1.79 -9.61 -3.56
CA ILE A 102 -1.03 -8.58 -2.83
C ILE A 102 0.44 -8.83 -3.04
N ASP A 103 1.20 -7.78 -3.30
CA ASP A 103 2.66 -7.79 -3.22
C ASP A 103 3.19 -6.67 -2.32
N ILE A 104 4.42 -6.83 -1.83
CA ILE A 104 5.14 -5.84 -1.04
C ILE A 104 6.51 -5.67 -1.69
N CYS A 105 6.89 -4.44 -2.00
CA CYS A 105 8.16 -4.06 -2.60
C CYS A 105 8.83 -2.90 -1.85
N GLY A 106 9.97 -2.41 -2.37
CA GLY A 106 10.78 -1.38 -1.74
C GLY A 106 11.84 -2.00 -0.80
N GLU A 107 13.03 -2.32 -1.34
CA GLU A 107 14.15 -2.88 -0.59
C GLU A 107 15.35 -1.92 -0.58
N CYS A 108 16.27 -2.12 0.36
CA CYS A 108 17.49 -1.32 0.44
C CYS A 108 18.43 -1.58 -0.74
N GLN A 109 19.40 -0.66 -0.93
CA GLN A 109 20.43 -0.83 -1.96
C GLN A 109 21.30 -2.03 -1.62
N PRO A 110 21.58 -2.93 -2.59
CA PRO A 110 22.37 -4.14 -2.34
C PRO A 110 23.88 -3.88 -2.17
N ASP A 111 24.36 -2.69 -2.53
CA ASP A 111 25.76 -2.26 -2.48
C ASP A 111 26.11 -1.41 -1.25
N LEU A 112 25.22 -1.34 -0.27
CA LEU A 112 25.52 -0.72 1.03
C LEU A 112 26.68 -1.46 1.73
N PRO A 113 27.52 -0.76 2.51
CA PRO A 113 28.45 -1.40 3.41
C PRO A 113 27.73 -2.40 4.33
N LEU A 114 28.37 -3.55 4.62
CA LEU A 114 27.71 -4.66 5.31
C LEU A 114 26.98 -4.29 6.62
N PRO A 115 27.51 -3.44 7.51
CA PRO A 115 26.79 -3.06 8.72
C PRO A 115 25.50 -2.29 8.43
N GLU A 116 25.54 -1.36 7.47
CA GLU A 116 24.41 -0.53 7.06
C GLU A 116 23.37 -1.37 6.33
N TYR A 117 23.81 -2.31 5.48
CA TYR A 117 22.94 -3.26 4.81
C TYR A 117 22.16 -4.12 5.81
N MET A 118 22.85 -4.66 6.84
CA MET A 118 22.20 -5.48 7.87
C MET A 118 21.18 -4.69 8.68
N GLU A 119 21.47 -3.43 9.02
CA GLU A 119 20.51 -2.57 9.73
C GLU A 119 19.28 -2.26 8.88
N ALA A 120 19.50 -1.94 7.60
CA ALA A 120 18.44 -1.67 6.64
C ALA A 120 17.53 -2.90 6.43
N GLU A 121 18.14 -4.08 6.26
CA GLU A 121 17.44 -5.33 6.10
C GLU A 121 16.60 -5.69 7.34
N GLU A 122 17.15 -5.53 8.55
CA GLU A 122 16.40 -5.75 9.79
C GLU A 122 15.18 -4.83 9.93
N LYS A 123 15.30 -3.56 9.55
CA LYS A 123 14.18 -2.63 9.51
C LYS A 123 13.10 -3.11 8.53
N ASN A 124 13.51 -3.47 7.31
CA ASN A 124 12.62 -3.89 6.25
C ASN A 124 11.91 -5.20 6.57
N GLU A 125 12.63 -6.19 7.11
CA GLU A 125 12.04 -7.45 7.54
C GLU A 125 11.01 -7.27 8.65
N ARG A 126 11.28 -6.42 9.63
CA ARG A 126 10.32 -6.13 10.69
C ARG A 126 9.01 -5.58 10.12
N ILE A 127 9.06 -4.65 9.18
CA ILE A 127 7.87 -4.10 8.52
C ILE A 127 7.20 -5.15 7.64
N ASN A 128 7.95 -5.97 6.92
CA ASN A 128 7.39 -7.08 6.15
C ASN A 128 6.58 -8.02 7.05
N HIS A 129 7.13 -8.40 8.22
CA HIS A 129 6.43 -9.24 9.19
C HIS A 129 5.16 -8.58 9.74
N GLU A 130 5.21 -7.29 10.08
CA GLU A 130 4.07 -6.51 10.58
C GLU A 130 2.96 -6.46 9.52
N LEU A 131 3.27 -6.06 8.29
CA LEU A 131 2.30 -5.96 7.19
C LEU A 131 1.70 -7.34 6.84
N ILE A 132 2.52 -8.38 6.73
CA ILE A 132 2.05 -9.75 6.45
C ILE A 132 1.13 -10.26 7.57
N GLY A 133 1.51 -10.00 8.82
CA GLY A 133 0.69 -10.36 9.98
C GLY A 133 -0.66 -9.65 9.96
N PHE A 134 -0.67 -8.36 9.69
CA PHE A 134 -1.86 -7.54 9.56
C PHE A 134 -2.78 -8.05 8.42
N ILE A 135 -2.23 -8.26 7.23
CA ILE A 135 -2.97 -8.75 6.06
C ILE A 135 -3.60 -10.12 6.36
N ARG A 136 -2.83 -11.05 6.91
CA ARG A 136 -3.31 -12.40 7.26
C ARG A 136 -4.47 -12.36 8.24
N SER A 137 -4.43 -11.49 9.25
CA SER A 137 -5.50 -11.37 10.24
C SER A 137 -6.83 -10.92 9.63
N HIS A 138 -6.79 -10.10 8.57
CA HIS A 138 -7.99 -9.64 7.86
C HIS A 138 -8.54 -10.68 6.87
N ILE A 139 -7.67 -11.31 6.07
CA ILE A 139 -8.09 -12.30 5.07
C ILE A 139 -8.62 -13.59 5.75
N SER A 140 -8.05 -13.99 6.89
CA SER A 140 -8.46 -15.22 7.59
C SER A 140 -9.84 -15.10 8.24
N ASN A 141 -10.30 -13.90 8.58
CA ASN A 141 -11.60 -13.67 9.18
C ASN A 141 -12.77 -13.74 8.18
N ASP A 142 -12.50 -13.56 6.89
CA ASP A 142 -13.54 -13.56 5.86
C ASP A 142 -13.81 -14.95 5.23
N ASN A 143 -13.07 -16.00 5.63
CA ASN A 143 -13.20 -17.33 5.03
C ASN A 143 -13.41 -18.44 6.08
N PRO A 144 -14.65 -18.66 6.56
CA PRO A 144 -14.96 -19.76 7.50
C PRO A 144 -14.86 -21.18 6.90
N SER A 145 -14.48 -21.32 5.62
CA SER A 145 -14.51 -22.61 4.89
C SER A 145 -13.17 -23.35 4.78
N PHE A 146 -12.08 -22.90 5.40
CA PHE A 146 -10.85 -23.68 5.57
C PHE A 146 -10.76 -24.34 6.95
N SER A 147 -11.86 -24.97 7.40
CA SER A 147 -11.78 -25.93 8.51
C SER A 147 -11.13 -27.21 7.97
N HIS A 148 -9.96 -27.49 8.47
CA HIS A 148 -9.18 -28.70 8.25
C HIS A 148 -10.05 -29.97 8.37
N ASN A 149 -10.26 -30.66 7.25
CA ASN A 149 -10.48 -32.10 7.32
C ASN A 149 -9.11 -32.79 7.49
N ARG A 150 -8.88 -33.28 8.69
CA ARG A 150 -7.85 -34.27 8.97
C ARG A 150 -8.29 -35.63 8.47
#